data_f3024aa7912fe1ae7a7280ccf6f7a317
#
_entry.id   f3024aa7912fe1ae7a7280ccf6f7a317
#
_cell.length_a   1.000
_cell.length_b   1.000
_cell.length_c   1.000
_cell.angle_alpha   90.00
_cell.angle_beta   90.00
_cell.angle_gamma   90.00
#
_symmetry.space_group_name_H-M   'P 1'
#
loop_
_entity.id
_entity.type
_entity.pdbx_description
1 polymer ?
#
loop_
_entity_poly.entity_id
_entity_poly.type
_entity_poly.pdbx_seq_one_letter_code
_entity_poly.pdbx_strand_id
1 'polypeptide(L)'
;MIKLKSVIYLISMMTLAGCSGQKQASVAVEEQSGQWILGPFVRPEGVNPVISPQPTTFQCPMRKQPVRWEESDTFNPAATVKDGKIVVLYRAEDNSAQGIGKRTSRIGYAESTDGVTMSQADAPVLFPSEDDFKEIEWEGGCEDPRVAMTEDGLYVMLYTAWNRNLPRLAVATSRDLKNWTKHGLAFAKAYNGRFANIASKSASIVTGVKDGRLVIELSLIHISEPTRPRL
;
A
#
# COMPACT_ATOMS: atom_id res chain seq x y z
N MET A 1 -50.04 38.28 7.74
CA MET A 1 -49.95 39.30 8.81
C MET A 1 -48.63 39.04 9.51
N ILE A 2 -47.54 39.74 9.07
CA ILE A 2 -46.97 41.01 9.55
C ILE A 2 -46.69 40.97 11.06
N LYS A 3 -45.38 40.96 11.41
CA LYS A 3 -44.53 41.97 12.05
C LYS A 3 -43.18 41.36 12.43
N LEU A 4 -42.13 41.64 11.87
CA LEU A 4 -41.02 42.61 11.83
C LEU A 4 -40.90 43.54 13.05
N LYS A 5 -39.71 43.53 13.71
CA LYS A 5 -39.00 44.59 14.41
C LYS A 5 -37.65 44.03 14.90
N SER A 6 -36.52 44.39 14.29
CA SER A 6 -35.69 45.62 14.46
C SER A 6 -34.87 45.61 15.75
N VAL A 7 -33.56 45.37 15.58
CA VAL A 7 -32.39 46.25 15.70
C VAL A 7 -32.15 46.88 17.08
N ILE A 8 -30.94 46.70 17.64
CA ILE A 8 -30.08 47.78 18.16
C ILE A 8 -28.62 47.29 18.28
N TYR A 9 -27.73 48.10 17.72
CA TYR A 9 -26.27 48.14 17.88
C TYR A 9 -25.88 48.56 19.28
N LEU A 10 -24.80 48.01 19.83
CA LEU A 10 -23.93 48.79 20.73
C LEU A 10 -22.46 48.36 20.50
N ILE A 11 -21.72 49.30 19.96
CA ILE A 11 -20.26 49.36 19.91
C ILE A 11 -19.79 49.85 21.27
N SER A 12 -18.83 49.21 21.89
CA SER A 12 -17.96 49.84 22.87
C SER A 12 -16.53 49.33 22.71
N MET A 13 -15.66 50.26 22.42
CA MET A 13 -14.21 50.19 22.33
C MET A 13 -13.56 50.27 23.72
N MET A 14 -12.33 49.78 23.77
CA MET A 14 -11.20 50.04 24.70
C MET A 14 -10.81 48.82 25.55
N THR A 15 -9.57 48.44 25.75
CA THR A 15 -8.20 48.89 25.46
C THR A 15 -7.23 47.77 25.79
N LEU A 16 -6.06 47.84 25.23
CA LEU A 16 -4.85 47.08 25.39
C LEU A 16 -4.43 46.73 26.83
N ALA A 17 -4.00 45.47 27.04
CA ALA A 17 -2.74 45.19 27.75
C ALA A 17 -2.39 43.70 27.54
N GLY A 18 -1.16 43.45 27.13
CA GLY A 18 -0.61 42.17 26.76
C GLY A 18 -0.29 41.25 27.93
N CYS A 19 -0.15 39.98 27.60
CA CYS A 19 0.97 39.11 27.96
C CYS A 19 0.75 37.70 27.40
N SER A 20 1.75 37.23 26.77
CA SER A 20 2.07 35.90 26.32
C SER A 20 1.46 34.73 27.10
N GLY A 21 0.79 33.87 26.38
CA GLY A 21 0.38 32.57 26.81
C GLY A 21 -0.26 31.84 25.62
N GLN A 22 0.54 31.19 24.81
CA GLN A 22 0.02 30.26 23.81
C GLN A 22 -0.70 29.12 24.53
N LYS A 23 -2.01 29.26 24.68
CA LYS A 23 -2.87 28.12 24.96
C LYS A 23 -2.97 27.31 23.67
N GLN A 24 -2.32 26.13 23.62
CA GLN A 24 -2.68 25.10 22.68
C GLN A 24 -4.19 24.88 22.79
N ALA A 25 -4.89 25.23 21.71
CA ALA A 25 -6.28 24.84 21.56
C ALA A 25 -6.33 23.32 21.45
N SER A 26 -6.76 22.66 22.52
CA SER A 26 -7.20 21.28 22.44
C SER A 26 -8.43 21.26 21.54
N VAL A 27 -8.28 20.77 20.31
CA VAL A 27 -9.42 20.45 19.46
C VAL A 27 -10.14 19.29 20.14
N ALA A 28 -11.27 19.57 20.78
CA ALA A 28 -12.18 18.55 21.23
C ALA A 28 -12.70 17.81 20.00
N VAL A 29 -12.25 16.59 19.80
CA VAL A 29 -12.81 15.70 18.80
C VAL A 29 -14.17 15.28 19.36
N GLU A 30 -15.26 15.82 18.81
CA GLU A 30 -16.60 15.30 19.05
C GLU A 30 -16.61 13.85 18.56
N GLU A 31 -16.85 12.91 19.48
CA GLU A 31 -17.15 11.51 19.16
C GLU A 31 -18.46 11.46 18.35
N GLN A 32 -18.36 11.51 17.04
CA GLN A 32 -19.47 11.17 16.16
C GLN A 32 -19.58 9.63 16.10
N SER A 33 -20.44 9.09 16.96
CA SER A 33 -20.81 7.68 16.94
C SER A 33 -21.39 7.32 15.56
N GLY A 34 -20.72 6.41 14.84
CA GLY A 34 -21.18 5.85 13.58
C GLY A 34 -20.33 6.15 12.34
N GLN A 35 -19.23 6.87 12.46
CA GLN A 35 -18.32 7.09 11.33
C GLN A 35 -17.18 6.07 11.33
N TRP A 36 -16.91 5.52 10.15
CA TRP A 36 -15.82 4.59 9.84
C TRP A 36 -14.41 5.25 9.85
N ILE A 37 -14.30 6.45 10.41
CA ILE A 37 -13.05 7.23 10.42
C ILE A 37 -12.05 6.57 11.37
N LEU A 38 -10.92 6.16 10.81
CA LEU A 38 -9.75 5.71 11.57
C LEU A 38 -8.83 6.91 11.81
N GLY A 39 -8.42 7.13 13.04
CA GLY A 39 -7.49 8.21 13.38
C GLY A 39 -7.86 8.93 14.69
N PRO A 40 -7.11 9.96 15.07
CA PRO A 40 -5.98 10.53 14.33
C PRO A 40 -4.76 9.60 14.28
N PHE A 41 -4.07 9.58 13.13
CA PHE A 41 -2.80 8.87 13.00
C PHE A 41 -1.66 9.79 13.45
N VAL A 42 -0.77 9.25 14.25
CA VAL A 42 0.46 9.93 14.67
C VAL A 42 1.68 9.17 14.15
N ARG A 43 2.72 9.91 13.83
CA ARG A 43 4.02 9.32 13.49
C ARG A 43 4.89 9.38 14.75
N PRO A 44 5.19 8.24 15.38
CA PRO A 44 6.02 8.23 16.57
C PRO A 44 7.42 8.78 16.27
N GLU A 45 7.96 9.55 17.21
CA GLU A 45 9.32 10.08 17.08
C GLU A 45 10.36 8.97 17.23
N GLY A 46 11.44 9.06 16.46
CA GLY A 46 12.60 8.17 16.57
C GLY A 46 12.42 6.76 16.03
N VAL A 47 11.23 6.40 15.50
CA VAL A 47 10.94 5.04 14.99
C VAL A 47 10.70 4.96 13.49
N ASN A 48 10.74 6.06 12.78
CA ASN A 48 10.56 6.11 11.33
C ASN A 48 11.87 6.45 10.61
N PRO A 49 12.14 5.76 9.49
CA PRO A 49 11.36 4.66 8.89
C PRO A 49 11.51 3.34 9.66
N VAL A 50 10.45 2.51 9.70
CA VAL A 50 10.48 1.17 10.32
C VAL A 50 11.03 0.10 9.40
N ILE A 51 11.02 0.34 8.08
CA ILE A 51 11.64 -0.48 7.04
C ILE A 51 12.52 0.44 6.21
N SER A 52 13.77 0.05 6.00
CA SER A 52 14.76 0.82 5.25
C SER A 52 15.49 -0.05 4.25
N PRO A 53 16.07 0.52 3.18
CA PRO A 53 16.96 -0.19 2.29
C PRO A 53 18.09 -0.90 3.04
N GLN A 54 18.44 -2.12 2.60
CA GLN A 54 19.49 -2.94 3.17
C GLN A 54 20.45 -3.42 2.07
N PRO A 55 21.72 -3.69 2.40
CA PRO A 55 22.69 -4.24 1.45
C PRO A 55 22.56 -5.75 1.23
N THR A 56 21.42 -6.33 1.61
CA THR A 56 21.14 -7.77 1.47
C THR A 56 21.18 -8.22 0.02
N THR A 57 21.70 -9.41 -0.20
CA THR A 57 21.84 -9.98 -1.56
C THR A 57 21.03 -11.26 -1.70
N PHE A 58 20.46 -11.49 -2.89
CA PHE A 58 19.88 -12.77 -3.26
C PHE A 58 20.32 -13.20 -4.65
N GLN A 59 20.28 -14.49 -4.94
CA GLN A 59 20.60 -15.03 -6.25
C GLN A 59 19.47 -14.73 -7.22
N CYS A 60 19.65 -13.71 -8.08
CA CYS A 60 18.63 -13.29 -9.03
C CYS A 60 18.52 -14.29 -10.19
N PRO A 61 17.36 -14.95 -10.41
CA PRO A 61 17.21 -15.92 -11.48
C PRO A 61 17.33 -15.28 -12.87
N MET A 62 16.89 -14.03 -13.03
CA MET A 62 16.93 -13.32 -14.30
C MET A 62 18.35 -12.86 -14.68
N ARG A 63 19.13 -12.40 -13.70
CA ARG A 63 20.52 -11.96 -13.94
C ARG A 63 21.55 -13.06 -13.75
N LYS A 64 21.16 -14.22 -13.20
CA LYS A 64 22.00 -15.38 -12.92
C LYS A 64 23.22 -15.06 -12.04
N GLN A 65 23.07 -14.06 -11.17
CA GLN A 65 24.10 -13.58 -10.26
C GLN A 65 23.48 -12.99 -9.00
N PRO A 66 24.26 -12.87 -7.90
CA PRO A 66 23.81 -12.14 -6.71
C PRO A 66 23.52 -10.68 -7.03
N VAL A 67 22.42 -10.13 -6.53
CA VAL A 67 22.05 -8.72 -6.63
C VAL A 67 21.68 -8.19 -5.25
N ARG A 68 22.01 -6.93 -4.98
CA ARG A 68 21.51 -6.20 -3.82
C ARG A 68 20.12 -5.69 -4.15
N TRP A 69 19.12 -6.46 -3.78
CA TRP A 69 17.77 -6.35 -4.30
C TRP A 69 16.94 -5.21 -3.68
N GLU A 70 17.34 -4.69 -2.51
CA GLU A 70 16.63 -3.64 -1.78
C GLU A 70 17.55 -2.47 -1.35
N GLU A 71 18.67 -2.28 -2.05
CA GLU A 71 19.66 -1.29 -1.62
C GLU A 71 19.30 0.16 -1.93
N SER A 72 18.37 0.40 -2.87
CA SER A 72 18.02 1.76 -3.30
C SER A 72 16.82 2.34 -2.57
N ASP A 73 15.69 1.69 -2.62
CA ASP A 73 14.45 2.21 -2.05
C ASP A 73 13.54 1.09 -1.54
N THR A 74 12.78 1.39 -0.45
CA THR A 74 11.71 0.56 0.09
C THR A 74 10.46 1.42 0.30
N PHE A 75 9.32 1.04 -0.28
CA PHE A 75 8.10 1.86 -0.27
C PHE A 75 6.84 1.08 -0.69
N ASN A 76 5.69 1.75 -0.76
CA ASN A 76 4.39 1.23 -1.20
C ASN A 76 4.00 -0.12 -0.58
N PRO A 77 3.93 -0.22 0.76
CA PRO A 77 3.69 -1.48 1.44
C PRO A 77 2.22 -1.90 1.44
N ALA A 78 2.01 -3.21 1.62
CA ALA A 78 0.78 -3.80 2.12
C ALA A 78 1.04 -4.39 3.51
N ALA A 79 0.07 -4.33 4.40
CA ALA A 79 0.16 -4.91 5.73
C ALA A 79 -0.97 -5.90 5.98
N THR A 80 -0.67 -6.95 6.73
CA THR A 80 -1.63 -7.95 7.18
C THR A 80 -1.18 -8.55 8.51
N VAL A 81 -1.99 -9.42 9.09
CA VAL A 81 -1.64 -10.14 10.32
C VAL A 81 -1.59 -11.63 10.05
N LYS A 82 -0.54 -12.29 10.54
CA LYS A 82 -0.38 -13.74 10.50
C LYS A 82 0.23 -14.24 11.81
N ASP A 83 -0.40 -15.23 12.42
CA ASP A 83 0.09 -15.90 13.63
C ASP A 83 0.45 -14.90 14.78
N GLY A 84 -0.39 -13.86 14.94
CA GLY A 84 -0.21 -12.82 15.97
C GLY A 84 0.86 -11.78 15.66
N LYS A 85 1.49 -11.85 14.49
CA LYS A 85 2.49 -10.88 14.02
C LYS A 85 1.91 -9.97 12.95
N ILE A 86 2.37 -8.73 12.93
CA ILE A 86 2.18 -7.80 11.82
C ILE A 86 3.17 -8.19 10.73
N VAL A 87 2.67 -8.44 9.53
CA VAL A 87 3.49 -8.72 8.34
C VAL A 87 3.35 -7.57 7.36
N VAL A 88 4.46 -7.09 6.86
CA VAL A 88 4.53 -6.04 5.85
C VAL A 88 5.20 -6.60 4.60
N LEU A 89 4.47 -6.53 3.48
CA LEU A 89 4.98 -6.80 2.14
C LEU A 89 5.26 -5.46 1.49
N TYR A 90 6.49 -5.20 1.07
CA TYR A 90 6.90 -3.90 0.57
C TYR A 90 7.59 -4.00 -0.78
N ARG A 91 7.40 -2.97 -1.61
CA ARG A 91 8.20 -2.81 -2.82
C ARG A 91 9.60 -2.43 -2.44
N ALA A 92 10.57 -3.12 -3.00
CA ALA A 92 11.99 -2.83 -2.86
C ALA A 92 12.65 -2.72 -4.24
N GLU A 93 13.61 -1.83 -4.40
CA GLU A 93 14.31 -1.59 -5.66
C GLU A 93 15.81 -1.77 -5.52
N ASP A 94 16.40 -2.45 -6.52
CA ASP A 94 17.84 -2.54 -6.68
C ASP A 94 18.44 -1.27 -7.33
N ASN A 95 19.75 -1.25 -7.51
CA ASN A 95 20.49 -0.14 -8.14
C ASN A 95 20.77 -0.41 -9.63
N SER A 96 19.88 -1.09 -10.34
CA SER A 96 20.08 -1.45 -11.76
C SER A 96 19.93 -0.30 -12.75
N ALA A 97 19.34 0.82 -12.32
CA ALA A 97 19.17 2.03 -13.12
C ALA A 97 18.97 3.25 -12.22
N GLN A 98 18.90 4.44 -12.80
CA GLN A 98 18.55 5.66 -12.07
C GLN A 98 17.06 5.97 -12.18
N GLY A 99 16.41 6.27 -11.06
CA GLY A 99 15.02 6.72 -10.97
C GLY A 99 14.02 5.59 -10.82
N ILE A 100 12.94 5.92 -10.11
CA ILE A 100 11.79 5.05 -9.86
C ILE A 100 11.17 4.61 -11.19
N GLY A 101 10.79 3.32 -11.28
CA GLY A 101 10.20 2.71 -12.48
C GLY A 101 11.21 2.31 -13.56
N LYS A 102 12.50 2.66 -13.39
CA LYS A 102 13.60 2.19 -14.27
C LYS A 102 14.43 1.09 -13.62
N ARG A 103 14.39 0.98 -12.30
CA ARG A 103 15.05 -0.08 -11.53
C ARG A 103 14.21 -1.35 -11.55
N THR A 104 14.80 -2.48 -11.16
CA THR A 104 14.03 -3.71 -11.00
C THR A 104 13.43 -3.78 -9.60
N SER A 105 12.10 -3.85 -9.54
CA SER A 105 11.34 -3.94 -8.30
C SER A 105 11.07 -5.39 -7.90
N ARG A 106 11.03 -5.65 -6.60
CA ARG A 106 10.69 -6.94 -6.00
C ARG A 106 9.87 -6.71 -4.75
N ILE A 107 9.16 -7.74 -4.29
CA ILE A 107 8.39 -7.65 -3.06
C ILE A 107 9.19 -8.26 -1.92
N GLY A 108 9.51 -7.42 -0.94
CA GLY A 108 10.14 -7.81 0.31
C GLY A 108 9.11 -8.24 1.36
N TYR A 109 9.59 -8.89 2.42
CA TYR A 109 8.82 -9.34 3.57
C TYR A 109 9.49 -8.83 4.84
N ALA A 110 8.68 -8.26 5.73
CA ALA A 110 9.11 -7.96 7.10
C ALA A 110 8.02 -8.38 8.08
N GLU A 111 8.40 -8.76 9.29
CA GLU A 111 7.46 -9.11 10.34
C GLU A 111 7.82 -8.44 11.66
N SER A 112 6.80 -8.19 12.50
CA SER A 112 6.95 -7.56 13.82
C SER A 112 5.86 -8.02 14.78
N THR A 113 6.17 -8.02 16.07
CA THR A 113 5.19 -8.24 17.14
C THR A 113 4.66 -6.94 17.74
N ASP A 114 5.34 -5.82 17.51
CA ASP A 114 5.03 -4.51 18.10
C ASP A 114 4.68 -3.42 17.06
N GLY A 115 4.87 -3.72 15.77
CA GLY A 115 4.64 -2.78 14.66
C GLY A 115 5.73 -1.72 14.50
N VAL A 116 6.76 -1.73 15.32
CA VAL A 116 7.86 -0.75 15.35
C VAL A 116 9.18 -1.40 14.97
N THR A 117 9.51 -2.52 15.63
CA THR A 117 10.74 -3.27 15.36
C THR A 117 10.47 -4.30 14.28
N MET A 118 10.85 -4.00 13.04
CA MET A 118 10.66 -4.87 11.89
C MET A 118 11.88 -5.76 11.65
N SER A 119 11.62 -7.06 11.45
CA SER A 119 12.60 -8.04 10.98
C SER A 119 12.39 -8.25 9.48
N GLN A 120 13.30 -7.72 8.65
CA GLN A 120 13.28 -7.88 7.19
C GLN A 120 13.87 -9.24 6.80
N ALA A 121 13.31 -9.87 5.77
CA ALA A 121 13.85 -11.11 5.20
C ALA A 121 15.07 -10.81 4.31
N ASP A 122 16.03 -11.73 4.28
CA ASP A 122 17.26 -11.57 3.49
C ASP A 122 17.02 -11.66 1.97
N ALA A 123 15.88 -12.19 1.54
CA ALA A 123 15.55 -12.35 0.12
C ALA A 123 14.11 -11.90 -0.16
N PRO A 124 13.83 -11.43 -1.39
CA PRO A 124 12.47 -11.07 -1.78
C PRO A 124 11.56 -12.30 -1.84
N VAL A 125 10.27 -12.11 -1.54
CA VAL A 125 9.26 -13.17 -1.55
C VAL A 125 8.50 -13.28 -2.87
N LEU A 126 8.49 -12.22 -3.69
CA LEU A 126 7.95 -12.22 -5.05
C LEU A 126 8.84 -11.38 -5.96
N PHE A 127 9.24 -11.95 -7.09
CA PHE A 127 10.20 -11.34 -8.01
C PHE A 127 10.06 -11.94 -9.42
N PRO A 128 10.56 -11.25 -10.47
CA PRO A 128 10.62 -11.81 -11.82
C PRO A 128 11.47 -13.07 -11.88
N SER A 129 10.97 -14.10 -12.55
CA SER A 129 11.63 -15.39 -12.71
C SER A 129 11.58 -15.87 -14.16
N GLU A 130 12.33 -16.92 -14.48
CA GLU A 130 12.24 -17.63 -15.77
C GLU A 130 10.98 -18.51 -15.76
N ASP A 131 9.81 -17.88 -15.63
CA ASP A 131 8.49 -18.50 -15.60
C ASP A 131 7.58 -17.91 -16.70
N ASP A 132 6.34 -18.35 -16.77
CA ASP A 132 5.34 -17.92 -17.76
C ASP A 132 4.99 -16.43 -17.67
N PHE A 133 5.42 -15.74 -16.60
CA PHE A 133 5.11 -14.34 -16.34
C PHE A 133 6.29 -13.41 -16.65
N LYS A 134 7.42 -13.93 -17.09
CA LYS A 134 8.62 -13.19 -17.45
C LYS A 134 8.34 -11.98 -18.34
N GLU A 135 7.56 -12.18 -19.40
CA GLU A 135 7.28 -11.13 -20.40
C GLU A 135 6.47 -9.96 -19.85
N ILE A 136 5.74 -10.16 -18.75
CA ILE A 136 4.95 -9.10 -18.11
C ILE A 136 5.69 -8.41 -16.96
N GLU A 137 6.74 -9.03 -16.41
CA GLU A 137 7.47 -8.56 -15.23
C GLU A 137 8.88 -8.04 -15.51
N TRP A 138 9.56 -8.61 -16.51
CA TRP A 138 10.97 -8.29 -16.77
C TRP A 138 11.09 -7.13 -17.78
N GLU A 139 11.93 -6.09 -17.55
CA GLU A 139 12.92 -5.93 -16.47
C GLU A 139 12.44 -5.04 -15.30
N GLY A 140 11.23 -4.50 -15.34
CA GLY A 140 10.73 -3.57 -14.33
C GLY A 140 10.44 -4.21 -12.97
N GLY A 141 9.86 -5.40 -12.96
CA GLY A 141 9.69 -6.19 -11.75
C GLY A 141 8.25 -6.33 -11.26
N CYS A 142 8.15 -6.67 -9.98
CA CYS A 142 6.90 -6.78 -9.23
C CYS A 142 6.78 -5.59 -8.29
N GLU A 143 5.69 -4.82 -8.42
CA GLU A 143 5.52 -3.53 -7.73
C GLU A 143 4.24 -3.47 -6.90
N ASP A 144 4.23 -2.60 -5.89
CA ASP A 144 3.06 -2.05 -5.21
C ASP A 144 2.05 -3.13 -4.73
N PRO A 145 2.44 -4.05 -3.82
CA PRO A 145 1.59 -5.13 -3.37
C PRO A 145 0.34 -4.61 -2.64
N ARG A 146 -0.76 -5.34 -2.77
CA ARG A 146 -1.97 -5.24 -1.95
C ARG A 146 -2.39 -6.63 -1.57
N VAL A 147 -2.62 -6.89 -0.31
CA VAL A 147 -2.89 -8.22 0.21
C VAL A 147 -4.20 -8.26 0.99
N ALA A 148 -4.97 -9.31 0.79
CA ALA A 148 -6.12 -9.66 1.61
C ALA A 148 -6.18 -11.18 1.79
N MET A 149 -6.93 -11.63 2.78
CA MET A 149 -7.07 -13.04 3.11
C MET A 149 -8.50 -13.51 2.82
N THR A 150 -8.64 -14.71 2.28
CA THR A 150 -9.93 -15.39 2.16
C THR A 150 -10.36 -16.00 3.51
N GLU A 151 -11.61 -16.40 3.64
CA GLU A 151 -12.12 -17.02 4.87
C GLU A 151 -11.36 -18.29 5.27
N ASP A 152 -10.90 -19.06 4.28
CA ASP A 152 -10.13 -20.30 4.48
C ASP A 152 -8.61 -20.08 4.70
N GLY A 153 -8.20 -18.79 4.85
CA GLY A 153 -6.83 -18.43 5.19
C GLY A 153 -5.86 -18.41 4.01
N LEU A 154 -6.35 -18.36 2.77
CA LEU A 154 -5.51 -18.11 1.60
C LEU A 154 -5.28 -16.60 1.45
N TYR A 155 -4.03 -16.17 1.38
CA TYR A 155 -3.68 -14.79 1.06
C TYR A 155 -3.70 -14.58 -0.45
N VAL A 156 -4.35 -13.51 -0.88
CA VAL A 156 -4.39 -13.05 -2.26
C VAL A 156 -3.63 -11.73 -2.35
N MET A 157 -2.63 -11.66 -3.20
CA MET A 157 -1.89 -10.45 -3.50
C MET A 157 -2.27 -9.94 -4.88
N LEU A 158 -2.60 -8.67 -4.96
CA LEU A 158 -2.57 -7.91 -6.21
C LEU A 158 -1.27 -7.13 -6.26
N TYR A 159 -0.56 -7.23 -7.37
CA TYR A 159 0.68 -6.49 -7.59
C TYR A 159 0.73 -5.94 -9.01
N THR A 160 1.55 -4.94 -9.25
CA THR A 160 1.80 -4.46 -10.61
C THR A 160 2.96 -5.24 -11.21
N ALA A 161 2.67 -6.00 -12.27
CA ALA A 161 3.69 -6.55 -13.15
C ALA A 161 4.16 -5.45 -14.10
N TRP A 162 5.45 -5.11 -14.04
CA TRP A 162 6.06 -4.01 -14.79
C TRP A 162 7.20 -4.51 -15.68
N ASN A 163 7.06 -4.42 -16.98
CA ASN A 163 8.07 -4.83 -17.95
C ASN A 163 8.77 -3.63 -18.64
N ARG A 164 8.75 -2.45 -18.01
CA ARG A 164 9.26 -1.17 -18.53
C ARG A 164 8.52 -0.63 -19.76
N ASN A 165 7.44 -1.28 -20.16
CA ASN A 165 6.61 -0.84 -21.28
C ASN A 165 5.15 -0.63 -20.84
N LEU A 166 4.52 -1.62 -20.24
CA LEU A 166 3.12 -1.59 -19.87
C LEU A 166 2.91 -2.13 -18.45
N PRO A 167 2.53 -1.29 -17.47
CA PRO A 167 2.19 -1.77 -16.13
C PRO A 167 0.83 -2.46 -16.18
N ARG A 168 0.74 -3.66 -15.60
CA ARG A 168 -0.50 -4.43 -15.57
C ARG A 168 -0.71 -5.08 -14.21
N LEU A 169 -1.95 -5.08 -13.76
CA LEU A 169 -2.32 -5.71 -12.51
C LEU A 169 -2.22 -7.23 -12.64
N ALA A 170 -1.50 -7.84 -11.73
CA ALA A 170 -1.30 -9.30 -11.65
C ALA A 170 -1.71 -9.83 -10.27
N VAL A 171 -1.92 -11.13 -10.19
CA VAL A 171 -2.40 -11.86 -9.01
C VAL A 171 -1.40 -12.92 -8.59
N ALA A 172 -1.16 -13.02 -7.29
CA ALA A 172 -0.47 -14.15 -6.67
C ALA A 172 -1.19 -14.60 -5.40
N THR A 173 -1.02 -15.87 -5.02
CA THR A 173 -1.61 -16.43 -3.80
C THR A 173 -0.56 -17.12 -2.94
N SER A 174 -0.79 -17.12 -1.62
CA SER A 174 0.10 -17.75 -0.64
C SER A 174 -0.69 -18.25 0.58
N ARG A 175 -0.18 -19.27 1.25
CA ARG A 175 -0.66 -19.71 2.57
C ARG A 175 0.22 -19.20 3.73
N ASP A 176 1.42 -18.72 3.42
CA ASP A 176 2.43 -18.38 4.43
C ASP A 176 3.00 -16.95 4.29
N LEU A 177 2.59 -16.19 3.25
CA LEU A 177 3.08 -14.85 2.89
C LEU A 177 4.55 -14.84 2.42
N LYS A 178 5.22 -15.99 2.36
CA LYS A 178 6.63 -16.12 1.95
C LYS A 178 6.76 -16.85 0.60
N ASN A 179 5.95 -17.88 0.39
CA ASN A 179 5.93 -18.67 -0.84
C ASN A 179 4.69 -18.29 -1.65
N TRP A 180 4.88 -17.71 -2.83
CA TRP A 180 3.81 -17.18 -3.66
C TRP A 180 3.69 -17.96 -4.97
N THR A 181 2.45 -18.29 -5.31
CA THR A 181 2.09 -18.84 -6.63
C THR A 181 1.53 -17.71 -7.48
N LYS A 182 2.18 -17.38 -8.58
CA LYS A 182 1.72 -16.39 -9.55
C LYS A 182 0.58 -16.96 -10.42
N HIS A 183 -0.40 -16.13 -10.75
CA HIS A 183 -1.55 -16.48 -11.61
C HIS A 183 -1.63 -15.63 -12.87
N GLY A 184 -0.71 -14.67 -13.03
CA GLY A 184 -0.69 -13.77 -14.17
C GLY A 184 -1.64 -12.58 -14.02
N LEU A 185 -2.08 -12.02 -15.14
CA LEU A 185 -2.85 -10.78 -15.18
C LEU A 185 -4.26 -10.96 -14.61
N ALA A 186 -4.66 -10.06 -13.71
CA ALA A 186 -5.99 -10.06 -13.09
C ALA A 186 -7.14 -9.97 -14.11
N PHE A 187 -6.92 -9.30 -15.23
CA PHE A 187 -7.94 -9.08 -16.26
C PHE A 187 -7.69 -9.83 -17.57
N ALA A 188 -6.77 -10.81 -17.57
CA ALA A 188 -6.41 -11.55 -18.80
C ALA A 188 -7.62 -12.16 -19.52
N LYS A 189 -8.61 -12.64 -18.77
CA LYS A 189 -9.80 -13.32 -19.30
C LYS A 189 -11.08 -12.47 -19.26
N ALA A 190 -11.05 -11.32 -18.60
CA ALA A 190 -12.20 -10.46 -18.45
C ALA A 190 -12.68 -9.94 -19.84
N TYR A 191 -13.97 -10.08 -20.11
CA TYR A 191 -14.58 -9.67 -21.38
C TYR A 191 -13.82 -10.20 -22.61
N ASN A 192 -13.52 -11.50 -22.61
CA ASN A 192 -12.76 -12.19 -23.68
C ASN A 192 -11.37 -11.59 -23.92
N GLY A 193 -10.67 -11.15 -22.87
CA GLY A 193 -9.32 -10.61 -22.97
C GLY A 193 -9.23 -9.14 -23.34
N ARG A 194 -10.37 -8.43 -23.44
CA ARG A 194 -10.40 -7.00 -23.83
C ARG A 194 -9.50 -6.12 -22.98
N PHE A 195 -9.29 -6.46 -21.71
CA PHE A 195 -8.52 -5.65 -20.77
C PHE A 195 -7.10 -6.17 -20.51
N ALA A 196 -6.68 -7.24 -21.18
CA ALA A 196 -5.36 -7.85 -20.97
C ALA A 196 -4.19 -6.90 -21.27
N ASN A 197 -4.35 -5.98 -22.22
CA ASN A 197 -3.32 -5.05 -22.67
C ASN A 197 -3.62 -3.59 -22.34
N ILE A 198 -4.40 -3.35 -21.28
CA ILE A 198 -4.66 -2.01 -20.76
C ILE A 198 -3.78 -1.76 -19.54
N ALA A 199 -3.13 -0.58 -19.51
CA ALA A 199 -2.37 -0.16 -18.34
C ALA A 199 -3.26 -0.13 -17.08
N SER A 200 -2.83 -0.83 -16.04
CA SER A 200 -3.54 -0.91 -14.77
C SER A 200 -2.58 -1.00 -13.59
N LYS A 201 -2.86 -0.24 -12.54
CA LYS A 201 -2.08 -0.18 -11.29
C LYS A 201 -3.01 0.04 -10.09
N SER A 202 -2.45 -0.12 -8.89
CA SER A 202 -3.03 0.36 -7.64
C SER A 202 -4.46 -0.15 -7.39
N ALA A 203 -4.68 -1.42 -7.59
CA ALA A 203 -5.95 -2.06 -7.26
C ALA A 203 -6.12 -2.23 -5.75
N SER A 204 -7.36 -2.29 -5.31
CA SER A 204 -7.72 -2.67 -3.95
C SER A 204 -8.61 -3.90 -3.97
N ILE A 205 -8.46 -4.76 -2.98
CA ILE A 205 -9.33 -5.92 -2.77
C ILE A 205 -10.44 -5.48 -1.81
N VAL A 206 -11.69 -5.71 -2.19
CA VAL A 206 -12.83 -5.42 -1.30
C VAL A 206 -12.87 -6.47 -0.20
N THR A 207 -12.84 -6.00 1.04
CA THR A 207 -12.84 -6.85 2.23
C THR A 207 -13.94 -6.45 3.18
N GLY A 208 -14.51 -7.42 3.88
CA GLY A 208 -15.38 -7.26 5.04
C GLY A 208 -14.69 -7.77 6.30
N VAL A 209 -15.32 -7.55 7.45
CA VAL A 209 -14.87 -8.09 8.73
C VAL A 209 -15.72 -9.30 9.09
N LYS A 210 -15.09 -10.46 9.25
CA LYS A 210 -15.71 -11.69 9.75
C LYS A 210 -14.89 -12.25 10.90
N ASP A 211 -15.51 -12.44 12.06
CA ASP A 211 -14.85 -12.94 13.28
C ASP A 211 -13.59 -12.12 13.66
N GLY A 212 -13.65 -10.79 13.50
CA GLY A 212 -12.54 -9.88 13.78
C GLY A 212 -11.39 -9.91 12.76
N ARG A 213 -11.56 -10.57 11.61
CA ARG A 213 -10.57 -10.65 10.53
C ARG A 213 -11.06 -9.97 9.27
N LEU A 214 -10.16 -9.32 8.57
CA LEU A 214 -10.44 -8.83 7.21
C LEU A 214 -10.39 -10.01 6.24
N VAL A 215 -11.50 -10.29 5.60
CA VAL A 215 -11.64 -11.34 4.58
C VAL A 215 -12.16 -10.75 3.28
N ILE A 216 -11.89 -11.42 2.18
CA ILE A 216 -12.41 -11.00 0.87
C ILE A 216 -13.91 -11.24 0.88
N GLU A 217 -14.68 -10.16 0.82
CA GLU A 217 -16.14 -10.22 0.88
C GLU A 217 -16.76 -10.54 -0.47
N LEU A 218 -16.17 -10.03 -1.54
CA LEU A 218 -16.58 -10.26 -2.91
C LEU A 218 -15.36 -10.51 -3.80
N SER A 219 -15.49 -11.41 -4.77
CA SER A 219 -14.45 -11.65 -5.80
C SER A 219 -14.26 -10.47 -6.76
N LEU A 220 -14.71 -9.28 -6.38
CA LEU A 220 -14.62 -8.07 -7.18
C LEU A 220 -13.36 -7.29 -6.82
N ILE A 221 -12.49 -7.16 -7.80
CA ILE A 221 -11.34 -6.28 -7.76
C ILE A 221 -11.80 -4.93 -8.27
N HIS A 222 -11.81 -3.91 -7.42
CA HIS A 222 -12.05 -2.54 -7.83
C HIS A 222 -10.72 -1.89 -8.21
N ILE A 223 -10.62 -1.45 -9.46
CA ILE A 223 -9.55 -0.55 -9.90
C ILE A 223 -10.09 0.86 -9.73
N SER A 224 -9.54 1.60 -8.78
CA SER A 224 -9.75 3.04 -8.73
C SER A 224 -8.63 3.71 -9.53
N GLU A 225 -8.85 3.95 -10.81
CA GLU A 225 -8.05 4.96 -11.49
C GLU A 225 -8.51 6.34 -11.00
N PRO A 226 -7.58 7.24 -10.62
CA PRO A 226 -7.94 8.62 -10.44
C PRO A 226 -8.39 9.13 -11.81
N THR A 227 -9.69 9.32 -11.99
CA THR A 227 -10.22 10.04 -13.14
C THR A 227 -9.61 11.43 -13.12
N ARG A 228 -8.61 11.68 -13.98
CA ARG A 228 -8.22 13.04 -14.28
C ARG A 228 -9.45 13.72 -14.88
N PRO A 229 -9.92 14.85 -14.33
CA PRO A 229 -10.90 15.64 -15.03
C PRO A 229 -10.30 16.00 -16.38
N ARG A 230 -10.98 15.63 -17.45
CA ARG A 230 -10.66 16.18 -18.77
C ARG A 230 -11.06 17.66 -18.71
N LEU A 231 -10.06 18.52 -18.69
CA LEU A 231 -10.23 19.94 -18.99
C LEU A 231 -10.57 20.09 -20.48
#